data_da647ffa8c461c139a9861c53b46e92f
#
_entry.id   da647ffa8c461c139a9861c53b46e92f
#
_cell.length_a   1.000
_cell.length_b   1.000
_cell.length_c   1.000
_cell.angle_alpha   90.00
_cell.angle_beta   90.00
_cell.angle_gamma   90.00
#
_symmetry.space_group_name_H-M   'P 1'
#
loop_
_entity.id
_entity.type
_entity.pdbx_description
1 polymer ?
#
loop_
_entity_poly.entity_id
_entity_poly.type
_entity_poly.pdbx_seq_one_letter_code
_entity_poly.pdbx_strand_id
1 'polypeptide(L)'
;MSWTEEIPDTSINFFKDFKIQKDDPIIDIGGGESKFVDYLLDSGYKNISVLDISENAINKAKERLGAKSQYIKWIVCDLNEFEPKEKYAIWHDRAVFHFLTSKVEIDRYVRKVKLNSQNFIVGTFSTLGPKKCSGLDITQYDESSLKKLFEDQDISMKRTENINHITPFETTQNFIFCSFSSIK
;
A
#
# COMPACT_ATOMS: atom_id res chain seq x y z
N MET A 1 -4.07 5.69 -14.73
CA MET A 1 -5.09 5.00 -13.89
C MET A 1 -5.88 6.03 -13.10
N SER A 2 -7.13 5.76 -12.70
CA SER A 2 -8.02 6.74 -12.05
C SER A 2 -7.60 7.17 -10.64
N TRP A 3 -6.72 6.42 -10.00
CA TRP A 3 -6.25 6.64 -8.61
C TRP A 3 -4.81 7.16 -8.51
N THR A 4 -4.17 7.46 -9.64
CA THR A 4 -2.81 8.05 -9.65
C THR A 4 -2.88 9.51 -9.22
N GLU A 5 -2.10 9.90 -8.24
CA GLU A 5 -1.96 11.28 -7.75
C GLU A 5 -0.60 11.86 -8.12
N GLU A 6 -0.56 13.15 -8.37
CA GLU A 6 0.70 13.88 -8.63
C GLU A 6 1.60 13.85 -7.39
N ILE A 7 1.00 14.04 -6.21
CA ILE A 7 1.64 13.88 -4.90
C ILE A 7 0.70 13.02 -4.05
N PRO A 8 1.13 11.84 -3.57
CA PRO A 8 0.29 10.97 -2.74
C PRO A 8 0.27 11.44 -1.28
N ASP A 9 -0.26 12.64 -1.04
CA ASP A 9 -0.22 13.34 0.25
C ASP A 9 -0.75 12.48 1.40
N THR A 10 -1.85 11.76 1.19
CA THR A 10 -2.43 10.91 2.22
C THR A 10 -1.45 9.81 2.64
N SER A 11 -0.87 9.08 1.69
CA SER A 11 0.16 8.05 1.96
C SER A 11 1.36 8.63 2.71
N ILE A 12 1.83 9.80 2.27
CA ILE A 12 2.96 10.51 2.88
C ILE A 12 2.63 10.92 4.33
N ASN A 13 1.42 11.45 4.56
CA ASN A 13 0.99 11.87 5.90
C ASN A 13 0.88 10.69 6.86
N PHE A 14 0.32 9.56 6.43
CA PHE A 14 0.29 8.34 7.22
C PHE A 14 1.68 7.77 7.49
N PHE A 15 2.56 7.81 6.49
CA PHE A 15 3.94 7.37 6.65
C PHE A 15 4.72 8.19 7.69
N LYS A 16 4.52 9.51 7.73
CA LYS A 16 5.18 10.42 8.68
C LYS A 16 4.79 10.18 10.15
N ASP A 17 3.67 9.50 10.40
CA ASP A 17 3.27 9.12 11.77
C ASP A 17 4.24 8.09 12.39
N PHE A 18 5.08 7.44 11.57
CA PHE A 18 6.06 6.45 11.99
C PHE A 18 7.48 7.00 12.00
N LYS A 19 8.25 6.61 13.02
CA LYS A 19 9.66 7.00 13.16
C LYS A 19 10.57 6.04 12.39
N ILE A 20 10.51 6.07 11.05
CA ILE A 20 11.29 5.20 10.17
C ILE A 20 12.67 5.83 9.93
N GLN A 21 13.72 5.05 10.12
CA GLN A 21 15.09 5.47 9.82
C GLN A 21 15.38 5.36 8.32
N LYS A 22 16.38 6.09 7.83
CA LYS A 22 16.66 6.15 6.38
C LYS A 22 17.13 4.82 5.77
N ASP A 23 17.67 3.94 6.57
CA ASP A 23 18.17 2.62 6.17
C ASP A 23 17.17 1.49 6.51
N ASP A 24 16.04 1.81 7.18
CA ASP A 24 15.00 0.82 7.50
C ASP A 24 14.33 0.29 6.21
N PRO A 25 14.04 -1.02 6.14
CA PRO A 25 13.40 -1.60 4.97
C PRO A 25 11.93 -1.18 4.84
N ILE A 26 11.57 -0.68 3.67
CA ILE A 26 10.23 -0.21 3.30
C ILE A 26 9.76 -1.00 2.09
N ILE A 27 8.51 -1.45 2.07
CA ILE A 27 7.88 -2.02 0.88
C ILE A 27 6.62 -1.26 0.50
N ASP A 28 6.50 -0.94 -0.80
CA ASP A 28 5.33 -0.33 -1.43
C ASP A 28 4.65 -1.37 -2.35
N ILE A 29 3.46 -1.79 -1.98
CA ILE A 29 2.67 -2.81 -2.67
C ILE A 29 1.76 -2.14 -3.70
N GLY A 30 1.83 -2.58 -4.96
CA GLY A 30 1.14 -1.95 -6.08
C GLY A 30 1.72 -0.59 -6.44
N GLY A 31 2.99 -0.36 -6.08
CA GLY A 31 3.64 0.93 -6.21
C GLY A 31 4.09 1.30 -7.63
N GLY A 32 3.82 0.48 -8.67
CA GLY A 32 4.38 0.67 -10.00
C GLY A 32 4.20 2.06 -10.61
N GLU A 33 2.99 2.61 -10.64
CA GLU A 33 2.75 3.98 -11.14
C GLU A 33 2.63 5.02 -10.01
N SER A 34 2.76 4.61 -8.73
CA SER A 34 2.73 5.51 -7.57
C SER A 34 3.96 6.40 -7.52
N LYS A 35 3.77 7.65 -7.10
CA LYS A 35 4.85 8.58 -6.80
C LYS A 35 5.27 8.57 -5.32
N PHE A 36 4.80 7.60 -4.55
CA PHE A 36 5.23 7.44 -3.16
C PHE A 36 6.71 7.07 -3.07
N VAL A 37 7.19 6.24 -3.98
CA VAL A 37 8.61 5.90 -4.09
C VAL A 37 9.50 7.10 -4.42
N ASP A 38 8.99 8.04 -5.24
CA ASP A 38 9.71 9.30 -5.55
C ASP A 38 9.92 10.10 -4.25
N TYR A 39 8.85 10.27 -3.46
CA TYR A 39 8.94 10.94 -2.15
C TYR A 39 9.94 10.26 -1.20
N LEU A 40 9.93 8.92 -1.13
CA LEU A 40 10.86 8.18 -0.27
C LEU A 40 12.31 8.43 -0.67
N LEU A 41 12.63 8.36 -1.97
CA LEU A 41 13.97 8.63 -2.48
C LEU A 41 14.40 10.08 -2.23
N ASP A 42 13.55 11.05 -2.53
CA ASP A 42 13.84 12.46 -2.34
C ASP A 42 13.98 12.83 -0.85
N SER A 43 13.31 12.08 0.02
CA SER A 43 13.47 12.18 1.47
C SER A 43 14.71 11.43 2.00
N GLY A 44 15.48 10.75 1.14
CA GLY A 44 16.74 10.08 1.50
C GLY A 44 16.60 8.68 2.11
N TYR A 45 15.44 8.02 1.95
CA TYR A 45 15.32 6.60 2.28
C TYR A 45 16.08 5.74 1.28
N LYS A 46 16.75 4.66 1.75
CA LYS A 46 17.71 3.90 0.94
C LYS A 46 17.35 2.43 0.73
N ASN A 47 16.52 1.87 1.61
CA ASN A 47 16.15 0.45 1.55
C ASN A 47 14.68 0.32 1.15
N ILE A 48 14.40 0.54 -0.13
CA ILE A 48 13.06 0.60 -0.67
C ILE A 48 12.83 -0.58 -1.61
N SER A 49 11.74 -1.31 -1.41
CA SER A 49 11.21 -2.32 -2.32
C SER A 49 9.89 -1.83 -2.90
N VAL A 50 9.67 -2.06 -4.18
CA VAL A 50 8.39 -1.80 -4.86
C VAL A 50 7.93 -3.10 -5.49
N LEU A 51 6.74 -3.56 -5.13
CA LEU A 51 6.10 -4.73 -5.70
C LEU A 51 4.91 -4.29 -6.56
N ASP A 52 4.84 -4.81 -7.77
CA ASP A 52 3.68 -4.68 -8.63
C ASP A 52 3.55 -5.93 -9.52
N ILE A 53 2.33 -6.32 -9.83
CA ILE A 53 2.07 -7.42 -10.78
C ILE A 53 2.36 -7.00 -12.22
N SER A 54 2.30 -5.69 -12.51
CA SER A 54 2.48 -5.12 -13.84
C SER A 54 3.94 -4.72 -14.11
N GLU A 55 4.64 -5.54 -14.88
CA GLU A 55 5.97 -5.18 -15.36
C GLU A 55 5.99 -3.85 -16.11
N ASN A 56 4.94 -3.55 -16.88
CA ASN A 56 4.81 -2.29 -17.59
C ASN A 56 4.72 -1.08 -16.64
N ALA A 57 4.00 -1.20 -15.53
CA ALA A 57 3.91 -0.15 -14.52
C ALA A 57 5.28 0.09 -13.86
N ILE A 58 6.00 -0.98 -13.54
CA ILE A 58 7.37 -0.91 -13.01
C ILE A 58 8.32 -0.25 -14.01
N ASN A 59 8.25 -0.61 -15.29
CA ASN A 59 9.13 -0.03 -16.32
C ASN A 59 8.88 1.48 -16.49
N LYS A 60 7.62 1.93 -16.47
CA LYS A 60 7.29 3.36 -16.46
C LYS A 60 7.85 4.09 -15.24
N ALA A 61 7.78 3.46 -14.04
CA ALA A 61 8.38 4.04 -12.84
C ALA A 61 9.90 4.15 -12.95
N LYS A 62 10.56 3.12 -13.47
CA LYS A 62 12.01 3.16 -13.74
C LYS A 62 12.41 4.26 -14.72
N GLU A 63 11.66 4.41 -15.81
CA GLU A 63 11.88 5.48 -16.78
C GLU A 63 11.71 6.86 -16.13
N ARG A 64 10.64 7.08 -15.37
CA ARG A 64 10.39 8.33 -14.64
C ARG A 64 11.50 8.68 -13.65
N LEU A 65 11.98 7.70 -12.90
CA LEU A 65 13.03 7.88 -11.89
C LEU A 65 14.44 7.99 -12.49
N GLY A 66 14.64 7.53 -13.73
CA GLY A 66 15.94 7.54 -14.38
C GLY A 66 17.02 6.84 -13.56
N ALA A 67 18.16 7.49 -13.37
CA ALA A 67 19.28 6.92 -12.60
C ALA A 67 18.95 6.57 -11.15
N LYS A 68 17.94 7.24 -10.55
CA LYS A 68 17.52 6.93 -9.16
C LYS A 68 16.89 5.53 -9.04
N SER A 69 16.36 4.95 -10.13
CA SER A 69 15.70 3.65 -10.13
C SER A 69 16.60 2.49 -9.69
N GLN A 70 17.94 2.64 -9.81
CA GLN A 70 18.92 1.64 -9.37
C GLN A 70 18.97 1.44 -7.85
N TYR A 71 18.44 2.39 -7.07
CA TYR A 71 18.42 2.32 -5.60
C TYR A 71 17.19 1.59 -5.05
N ILE A 72 16.32 1.07 -5.93
CA ILE A 72 15.08 0.40 -5.56
C ILE A 72 15.14 -1.08 -5.90
N LYS A 73 14.65 -1.92 -5.00
CA LYS A 73 14.40 -3.34 -5.26
C LYS A 73 13.04 -3.48 -5.96
N TRP A 74 13.05 -3.69 -7.26
CA TRP A 74 11.85 -3.89 -8.05
C TRP A 74 11.44 -5.36 -8.06
N ILE A 75 10.17 -5.63 -7.76
CA ILE A 75 9.62 -6.98 -7.65
C ILE A 75 8.38 -7.07 -8.54
N VAL A 76 8.47 -7.81 -9.66
CA VAL A 76 7.31 -8.14 -10.50
C VAL A 76 6.75 -9.46 -10.00
N CYS A 77 5.63 -9.41 -9.28
CA CYS A 77 5.05 -10.61 -8.66
C CYS A 77 3.57 -10.38 -8.32
N ASP A 78 2.76 -11.44 -8.41
CA ASP A 78 1.44 -11.46 -7.80
C ASP A 78 1.58 -11.43 -6.27
N LEU A 79 0.78 -10.59 -5.61
CA LEU A 79 0.79 -10.45 -4.15
C LEU A 79 0.50 -11.78 -3.43
N ASN A 80 -0.34 -12.62 -4.02
CA ASN A 80 -0.64 -13.94 -3.47
C ASN A 80 0.58 -14.88 -3.46
N GLU A 81 1.47 -14.73 -4.45
CA GLU A 81 2.67 -15.56 -4.63
C GLU A 81 3.92 -14.92 -3.99
N PHE A 82 3.83 -13.64 -3.65
CA PHE A 82 4.96 -12.93 -3.06
C PHE A 82 5.34 -13.50 -1.70
N GLU A 83 6.59 -13.93 -1.56
CA GLU A 83 7.18 -14.37 -0.29
C GLU A 83 8.27 -13.38 0.16
N PRO A 84 8.01 -12.61 1.24
CA PRO A 84 8.95 -11.64 1.78
C PRO A 84 10.27 -12.31 2.21
N LYS A 85 11.40 -11.75 1.80
CA LYS A 85 12.74 -12.26 2.16
C LYS A 85 13.34 -11.52 3.38
N GLU A 86 12.69 -10.46 3.82
CA GLU A 86 13.12 -9.64 4.97
C GLU A 86 11.89 -9.10 5.72
N LYS A 87 12.11 -8.62 6.93
CA LYS A 87 11.08 -7.91 7.69
C LYS A 87 11.13 -6.43 7.37
N TYR A 88 9.99 -5.84 7.07
CA TYR A 88 9.86 -4.43 6.74
C TYR A 88 9.51 -3.59 7.97
N ALA A 89 10.12 -2.43 8.11
CA ALA A 89 9.75 -1.44 9.11
C ALA A 89 8.37 -0.83 8.78
N ILE A 90 8.09 -0.65 7.46
CA ILE A 90 6.79 -0.27 6.93
C ILE A 90 6.43 -1.15 5.73
N TRP A 91 5.18 -1.64 5.75
CA TRP A 91 4.49 -2.21 4.61
C TRP A 91 3.38 -1.24 4.20
N HIS A 92 3.52 -0.61 3.06
CA HIS A 92 2.52 0.30 2.50
C HIS A 92 1.77 -0.41 1.38
N ASP A 93 0.44 -0.37 1.43
CA ASP A 93 -0.45 -0.90 0.39
C ASP A 93 -1.48 0.16 0.02
N ARG A 94 -1.45 0.61 -1.20
CA ARG A 94 -2.46 1.52 -1.71
C ARG A 94 -3.12 0.93 -2.95
N ALA A 95 -4.43 0.68 -2.84
CA ALA A 95 -5.28 0.21 -3.92
C ALA A 95 -4.94 -1.19 -4.47
N VAL A 96 -4.36 -2.09 -3.62
CA VAL A 96 -4.15 -3.50 -3.97
C VAL A 96 -4.97 -4.42 -3.06
N PHE A 97 -4.99 -4.17 -1.77
CA PHE A 97 -5.68 -5.02 -0.79
C PHE A 97 -7.16 -5.31 -1.15
N HIS A 98 -7.86 -4.36 -1.73
CA HIS A 98 -9.27 -4.54 -2.09
C HIS A 98 -9.50 -5.56 -3.22
N PHE A 99 -8.48 -5.94 -4.00
CA PHE A 99 -8.60 -6.99 -5.02
C PHE A 99 -8.62 -8.40 -4.42
N LEU A 100 -8.26 -8.56 -3.15
CA LEU A 100 -8.42 -9.81 -2.43
C LEU A 100 -9.89 -9.98 -2.05
N THR A 101 -10.59 -10.89 -2.73
CA THR A 101 -12.04 -11.04 -2.57
C THR A 101 -12.43 -12.31 -1.84
N SER A 102 -11.54 -13.28 -1.74
CA SER A 102 -11.77 -14.50 -0.97
C SER A 102 -11.21 -14.38 0.45
N LYS A 103 -11.93 -14.97 1.42
CA LYS A 103 -11.46 -15.01 2.82
C LYS A 103 -10.06 -15.64 2.95
N VAL A 104 -9.77 -16.65 2.15
CA VAL A 104 -8.47 -17.35 2.19
C VAL A 104 -7.33 -16.44 1.76
N GLU A 105 -7.51 -15.64 0.71
CA GLU A 105 -6.51 -14.67 0.25
C GLU A 105 -6.31 -13.56 1.27
N ILE A 106 -7.41 -13.02 1.82
CA ILE A 106 -7.38 -11.97 2.84
C ILE A 106 -6.63 -12.47 4.09
N ASP A 107 -7.00 -13.64 4.63
CA ASP A 107 -6.35 -14.22 5.81
C ASP A 107 -4.85 -14.47 5.57
N ARG A 108 -4.49 -14.95 4.38
CA ARG A 108 -3.09 -15.16 3.96
C ARG A 108 -2.32 -13.83 3.93
N TYR A 109 -2.91 -12.80 3.34
CA TYR A 109 -2.30 -11.48 3.26
C TYR A 109 -2.08 -10.87 4.65
N VAL A 110 -3.09 -10.88 5.51
CA VAL A 110 -2.99 -10.35 6.88
C VAL A 110 -1.90 -11.08 7.67
N ARG A 111 -1.84 -12.41 7.55
CA ARG A 111 -0.75 -13.20 8.15
C ARG A 111 0.62 -12.81 7.59
N LYS A 112 0.73 -12.58 6.27
CA LYS A 112 1.96 -12.15 5.61
C LYS A 112 2.43 -10.80 6.15
N VAL A 113 1.52 -9.83 6.27
CA VAL A 113 1.80 -8.52 6.89
C VAL A 113 2.26 -8.70 8.33
N LYS A 114 1.53 -9.47 9.16
CA LYS A 114 1.89 -9.72 10.56
C LYS A 114 3.30 -10.26 10.73
N LEU A 115 3.67 -11.24 9.94
CA LEU A 115 4.95 -11.92 10.07
C LEU A 115 6.13 -11.10 9.56
N ASN A 116 5.88 -10.19 8.61
CA ASN A 116 6.95 -9.53 7.84
C ASN A 116 6.94 -8.01 7.93
N SER A 117 6.09 -7.40 8.77
CA SER A 117 6.13 -5.94 8.96
C SER A 117 6.01 -5.55 10.43
N GLN A 118 6.60 -4.41 10.78
CA GLN A 118 6.42 -3.76 12.09
C GLN A 118 5.21 -2.82 12.06
N ASN A 119 5.07 -2.07 10.98
CA ASN A 119 3.98 -1.13 10.77
C ASN A 119 3.37 -1.35 9.39
N PHE A 120 2.08 -1.10 9.29
CA PHE A 120 1.32 -1.29 8.08
C PHE A 120 0.44 -0.07 7.79
N ILE A 121 0.42 0.35 6.53
CA ILE A 121 -0.48 1.39 6.03
C ILE A 121 -1.28 0.77 4.89
N VAL A 122 -2.61 0.86 4.96
CA VAL A 122 -3.50 0.43 3.89
C VAL A 122 -4.41 1.58 3.45
N GLY A 123 -4.44 1.82 2.14
CA GLY A 123 -5.42 2.68 1.48
C GLY A 123 -6.29 1.84 0.54
N THR A 124 -7.56 1.68 0.86
CA THR A 124 -8.48 0.80 0.13
C THR A 124 -9.84 1.47 -0.08
N PHE A 125 -10.69 0.93 -0.95
CA PHE A 125 -12.03 1.49 -1.12
C PHE A 125 -12.88 1.29 0.13
N SER A 126 -13.53 2.40 0.55
CA SER A 126 -14.49 2.34 1.64
C SER A 126 -15.81 1.72 1.19
N THR A 127 -16.71 1.45 2.15
CA THR A 127 -18.09 1.00 1.87
C THR A 127 -18.91 2.03 1.10
N LEU A 128 -18.46 3.29 1.03
CA LEU A 128 -19.04 4.37 0.22
C LEU A 128 -18.37 4.51 -1.16
N GLY A 129 -17.32 3.73 -1.41
CA GLY A 129 -16.58 3.75 -2.66
C GLY A 129 -17.21 2.87 -3.75
N PRO A 130 -16.54 2.73 -4.90
CA PRO A 130 -17.00 1.87 -5.99
C PRO A 130 -16.95 0.38 -5.59
N LYS A 131 -17.80 -0.43 -6.23
CA LYS A 131 -17.82 -1.90 -6.06
C LYS A 131 -16.91 -2.64 -7.04
N LYS A 132 -16.34 -1.93 -8.01
CA LYS A 132 -15.41 -2.46 -9.00
C LYS A 132 -14.24 -1.51 -9.20
N CYS A 133 -13.07 -2.06 -9.46
CA CYS A 133 -11.86 -1.34 -9.83
C CYS A 133 -11.28 -1.96 -11.09
N SER A 134 -11.02 -1.15 -12.14
CA SER A 134 -10.50 -1.64 -13.43
C SER A 134 -11.30 -2.81 -14.03
N GLY A 135 -12.63 -2.82 -13.82
CA GLY A 135 -13.52 -3.87 -14.30
C GLY A 135 -13.60 -5.12 -13.41
N LEU A 136 -12.75 -5.24 -12.39
CA LEU A 136 -12.72 -6.36 -11.45
C LEU A 136 -13.58 -6.07 -10.22
N ASP A 137 -14.18 -7.12 -9.67
CA ASP A 137 -14.85 -7.04 -8.37
C ASP A 137 -13.83 -6.81 -7.26
N ILE A 138 -14.22 -6.06 -6.24
CA ILE A 138 -13.37 -5.73 -5.12
C ILE A 138 -14.10 -5.90 -3.79
N THR A 139 -13.34 -5.99 -2.70
CA THR A 139 -13.85 -5.96 -1.34
C THR A 139 -13.78 -4.52 -0.82
N GLN A 140 -14.90 -4.03 -0.30
CA GLN A 140 -14.98 -2.72 0.35
C GLN A 140 -14.82 -2.89 1.86
N TYR A 141 -14.24 -1.88 2.50
CA TYR A 141 -13.97 -1.91 3.94
C TYR A 141 -14.47 -0.65 4.64
N ASP A 142 -14.76 -0.77 5.91
CA ASP A 142 -14.90 0.33 6.86
C ASP A 142 -13.89 0.18 8.00
N GLU A 143 -13.84 1.16 8.89
CA GLU A 143 -12.93 1.14 10.03
C GLU A 143 -13.11 -0.11 10.89
N SER A 144 -14.36 -0.49 11.16
CA SER A 144 -14.66 -1.61 12.06
C SER A 144 -14.21 -2.95 11.47
N SER A 145 -14.42 -3.16 10.18
CA SER A 145 -14.01 -4.38 9.47
C SER A 145 -12.50 -4.50 9.35
N LEU A 146 -11.80 -3.41 9.01
CA LEU A 146 -10.32 -3.39 8.98
C LEU A 146 -9.74 -3.58 10.37
N LYS A 147 -10.28 -2.86 11.38
CA LYS A 147 -9.84 -2.99 12.76
C LYS A 147 -9.95 -4.43 13.24
N LYS A 148 -11.13 -5.05 13.11
CA LYS A 148 -11.34 -6.44 13.49
C LYS A 148 -10.39 -7.40 12.79
N LEU A 149 -10.23 -7.25 11.47
CA LEU A 149 -9.40 -8.12 10.64
C LEU A 149 -7.93 -8.16 11.11
N PHE A 150 -7.37 -7.01 11.50
CA PHE A 150 -5.97 -6.91 11.92
C PHE A 150 -5.79 -7.12 13.44
N GLU A 151 -6.71 -6.68 14.28
CA GLU A 151 -6.62 -6.89 15.74
C GLU A 151 -6.73 -8.38 16.12
N ASP A 152 -7.52 -9.17 15.38
CA ASP A 152 -7.56 -10.64 15.54
C ASP A 152 -6.19 -11.30 15.30
N GLN A 153 -5.22 -10.56 14.77
CA GLN A 153 -3.84 -10.98 14.49
C GLN A 153 -2.79 -10.20 15.31
N ASP A 154 -3.17 -9.62 16.46
CA ASP A 154 -2.28 -8.82 17.33
C ASP A 154 -1.62 -7.62 16.60
N ILE A 155 -2.36 -7.00 15.69
CA ILE A 155 -1.96 -5.79 14.98
C ILE A 155 -2.92 -4.68 15.38
N SER A 156 -2.42 -3.64 16.06
CA SER A 156 -3.22 -2.56 16.62
C SER A 156 -3.39 -1.41 15.64
N MET A 157 -4.62 -0.98 15.40
CA MET A 157 -4.92 0.22 14.62
C MET A 157 -4.40 1.47 15.33
N LYS A 158 -3.76 2.39 14.59
CA LYS A 158 -3.20 3.65 15.09
C LYS A 158 -3.97 4.86 14.59
N ARG A 159 -4.36 4.88 13.33
CA ARG A 159 -5.09 5.97 12.71
C ARG A 159 -6.01 5.45 11.62
N THR A 160 -7.13 6.13 11.43
CA THR A 160 -8.06 5.92 10.31
C THR A 160 -8.51 7.26 9.75
N GLU A 161 -8.76 7.30 8.44
CA GLU A 161 -9.25 8.50 7.75
C GLU A 161 -10.01 8.09 6.47
N ASN A 162 -11.20 8.68 6.24
CA ASN A 162 -11.92 8.54 4.98
C ASN A 162 -11.56 9.69 4.06
N ILE A 163 -11.16 9.37 2.83
CA ILE A 163 -10.68 10.33 1.83
C ILE A 163 -11.56 10.27 0.59
N ASN A 164 -12.00 11.42 0.12
CA ASN A 164 -12.60 11.56 -1.18
C ASN A 164 -11.53 11.89 -2.22
N HIS A 165 -11.27 10.94 -3.09
CA HIS A 165 -10.38 11.13 -4.25
C HIS A 165 -11.20 11.53 -5.47
N ILE A 166 -10.88 12.67 -6.07
CA ILE A 166 -11.47 13.10 -7.33
C ILE A 166 -10.61 12.54 -8.46
N THR A 167 -11.20 11.67 -9.27
CA THR A 167 -10.49 11.09 -10.42
C THR A 167 -10.29 12.11 -11.52
N PRO A 168 -9.36 11.89 -12.48
CA PRO A 168 -9.22 12.72 -13.68
C PRO A 168 -10.49 12.84 -14.53
N PHE A 169 -11.49 11.97 -14.29
CA PHE A 169 -12.81 11.98 -14.97
C PHE A 169 -13.90 12.66 -14.13
N GLU A 170 -13.51 13.46 -13.12
CA GLU A 170 -14.40 14.20 -12.21
C GLU A 170 -15.38 13.30 -11.42
N THR A 171 -15.07 12.01 -11.29
CA THR A 171 -15.82 11.10 -10.42
C THR A 171 -15.17 11.02 -9.04
N THR A 172 -16.01 11.00 -8.00
CA THR A 172 -15.52 10.84 -6.62
C THR A 172 -15.39 9.36 -6.27
N GLN A 173 -14.23 8.99 -5.78
CA GLN A 173 -13.98 7.67 -5.20
C GLN A 173 -13.67 7.84 -3.70
N ASN A 174 -14.43 7.16 -2.85
CA ASN A 174 -14.18 7.21 -1.42
C ASN A 174 -13.27 6.07 -0.99
N PHE A 175 -12.14 6.46 -0.38
CA PHE A 175 -11.14 5.55 0.20
C PHE A 175 -11.18 5.62 1.72
N ILE A 176 -10.81 4.52 2.35
CA ILE A 176 -10.43 4.50 3.76
C ILE A 176 -8.93 4.20 3.84
N PHE A 177 -8.22 5.04 4.59
CA PHE A 177 -6.83 4.82 4.96
C PHE A 177 -6.75 4.44 6.42
N CYS A 178 -5.99 3.40 6.71
CA CYS A 178 -5.71 2.98 8.07
C CYS A 178 -4.22 2.71 8.24
N SER A 179 -3.71 3.00 9.43
CA SER A 179 -2.38 2.58 9.84
C SER A 179 -2.42 1.71 11.08
N PHE A 180 -1.47 0.79 11.16
CA PHE A 180 -1.40 -0.25 12.16
C PHE A 180 0.05 -0.45 12.63
N SER A 181 0.22 -1.01 13.84
CA SER A 181 1.51 -1.50 14.33
C SER A 181 1.33 -2.86 14.99
N SER A 182 2.33 -3.72 14.86
CA SER A 182 2.39 -4.99 15.57
C SER A 182 2.42 -4.73 17.08
N ILE A 183 1.62 -5.46 17.83
CA ILE A 183 1.69 -5.49 19.29
C ILE A 183 2.91 -6.35 19.63
N LYS A 184 3.88 -5.74 20.35
CA LYS A 184 5.07 -6.45 20.84
C LYS A 184 4.73 -7.36 21.99
#